data_e2927737dba31bc1de5d6c881648d886
#
_entry.id   e2927737dba31bc1de5d6c881648d886
#
_cell.length_a   1.000
_cell.length_b   1.000
_cell.length_c   1.000
_cell.angle_alpha   90.00
_cell.angle_beta   90.00
_cell.angle_gamma   90.00
#
_symmetry.space_group_name_H-M   'P 1'
#
loop_
_entity.id
_entity.type
_entity.pdbx_description
1 polymer ?
#
loop_
_entity_poly.entity_id
_entity_poly.type
_entity_poly.pdbx_seq_one_letter_code
_entity_poly.pdbx_strand_id
1 'polypeptide(L)'
;LFQKVVGEDIANIGFDMVSGTGGTMETLRNLLERYGDDFTPNLNIEWDDITIETLMAKAELEARWSFNIPSVARKVEGISAGQLIEVGARPNTGKTSFHASLIAAPNGFAHQGAKCVILCNEEPTHRVGARYLTAAAGMSAREVKENMAKAKSLYEPVMNNIKIKEASGRDMNWVESVAKTYRPDVLVLDMGDKFKAEGGFARQDEALKACAIHARQIAKAYDCAVFYMSQLSAEAEGRSQLNQSMMEGSRTGKAAEADLMILIGKSPTVEGQEEDSPLRHMNIVKNKLNGWHGMVNCELDYLTARYEG
;
A
#
# COMPACT_ATOMS: atom_id res chain seq x y z
N LEU A 1 -4.50 -37.09 -26.02
CA LEU A 1 -3.04 -37.03 -26.23
C LEU A 1 -2.40 -35.95 -25.32
N PHE A 2 -2.95 -34.75 -25.30
CA PHE A 2 -2.46 -33.59 -24.52
C PHE A 2 -2.36 -33.87 -23.04
N GLN A 3 -3.44 -34.35 -22.37
CA GLN A 3 -3.45 -34.68 -20.94
C GLN A 3 -2.39 -35.76 -20.59
N LYS A 4 -2.05 -36.65 -21.51
CA LYS A 4 -1.02 -37.64 -21.28
C LYS A 4 0.36 -37.02 -21.25
N VAL A 5 0.65 -36.10 -22.19
CA VAL A 5 1.95 -35.40 -22.26
C VAL A 5 2.18 -34.54 -21.03
N VAL A 6 1.16 -33.76 -20.62
CA VAL A 6 1.24 -32.92 -19.39
C VAL A 6 1.38 -33.79 -18.14
N GLY A 7 0.67 -34.90 -18.07
CA GLY A 7 0.80 -35.86 -16.96
C GLY A 7 2.19 -36.48 -16.87
N GLU A 8 2.82 -36.80 -18.02
CA GLU A 8 4.18 -37.31 -18.08
C GLU A 8 5.21 -36.25 -17.63
N ASP A 9 5.04 -34.98 -18.03
CA ASP A 9 5.90 -33.90 -17.62
C ASP A 9 5.79 -33.61 -16.10
N ILE A 10 4.57 -33.63 -15.54
CA ILE A 10 4.34 -33.50 -14.09
C ILE A 10 5.01 -34.63 -13.34
N ALA A 11 4.87 -35.89 -13.83
CA ALA A 11 5.46 -37.06 -13.22
C ALA A 11 6.99 -37.01 -13.22
N ASN A 12 7.59 -36.56 -14.32
CA ASN A 12 9.03 -36.39 -14.46
C ASN A 12 9.56 -35.32 -13.47
N ILE A 13 8.93 -34.16 -13.40
CA ILE A 13 9.30 -33.11 -12.43
C ILE A 13 9.16 -33.65 -10.99
N GLY A 14 8.07 -34.36 -10.69
CA GLY A 14 7.86 -34.96 -9.37
C GLY A 14 8.95 -35.99 -9.04
N PHE A 15 9.37 -36.81 -10.00
CA PHE A 15 10.46 -37.77 -9.82
C PHE A 15 11.80 -37.06 -9.57
N ASP A 16 12.09 -36.03 -10.35
CA ASP A 16 13.31 -35.21 -10.19
C ASP A 16 13.36 -34.48 -8.85
N MET A 17 12.21 -34.02 -8.32
CA MET A 17 12.10 -33.46 -6.97
C MET A 17 12.43 -34.48 -5.88
N VAL A 18 11.95 -35.72 -6.02
CA VAL A 18 12.18 -36.80 -5.05
C VAL A 18 13.62 -37.29 -5.10
N SER A 19 14.21 -37.39 -6.31
CA SER A 19 15.56 -37.87 -6.51
C SER A 19 16.64 -36.79 -6.32
N GLY A 20 16.25 -35.51 -6.19
CA GLY A 20 17.18 -34.39 -6.05
C GLY A 20 17.94 -34.04 -7.34
N THR A 21 17.44 -34.48 -8.51
CA THR A 21 18.08 -34.32 -9.82
C THR A 21 17.69 -33.05 -10.58
N GLY A 22 16.96 -32.09 -9.93
CA GLY A 22 16.73 -30.76 -10.51
C GLY A 22 15.27 -30.32 -10.62
N GLY A 23 14.28 -31.15 -10.25
CA GLY A 23 12.89 -30.75 -10.16
C GLY A 23 12.65 -29.82 -8.98
N THR A 24 11.95 -28.71 -9.16
CA THR A 24 11.59 -27.76 -8.11
C THR A 24 10.09 -27.42 -8.17
N MET A 25 9.55 -26.84 -7.08
CA MET A 25 8.20 -26.29 -7.10
C MET A 25 8.03 -25.19 -8.14
N GLU A 26 9.10 -24.47 -8.44
CA GLU A 26 9.14 -23.45 -9.49
C GLU A 26 9.00 -24.05 -10.88
N THR A 27 9.75 -25.15 -11.18
CA THR A 27 9.61 -25.88 -12.46
C THR A 27 8.21 -26.45 -12.62
N LEU A 28 7.59 -26.93 -11.56
CA LEU A 28 6.21 -27.42 -11.60
C LEU A 28 5.21 -26.28 -11.85
N ARG A 29 5.40 -25.13 -11.21
CA ARG A 29 4.56 -23.95 -11.44
C ARG A 29 4.66 -23.47 -12.89
N ASN A 30 5.87 -23.30 -13.41
CA ASN A 30 6.13 -22.87 -14.80
C ASN A 30 5.50 -23.84 -15.80
N LEU A 31 5.52 -25.16 -15.52
CA LEU A 31 4.85 -26.14 -16.33
C LEU A 31 3.32 -25.93 -16.33
N LEU A 32 2.73 -25.76 -15.16
CA LEU A 32 1.29 -25.55 -15.01
C LEU A 32 0.84 -24.23 -15.64
N GLU A 33 1.64 -23.17 -15.54
CA GLU A 33 1.38 -21.90 -16.22
C GLU A 33 1.47 -22.05 -17.74
N ARG A 34 2.48 -22.77 -18.25
CA ARG A 34 2.68 -23.01 -19.70
C ARG A 34 1.49 -23.74 -20.33
N TYR A 35 0.89 -24.68 -19.61
CA TYR A 35 -0.22 -25.48 -20.11
C TYR A 35 -1.59 -25.02 -19.59
N GLY A 36 -1.63 -24.05 -18.68
CA GLY A 36 -2.86 -23.55 -18.07
C GLY A 36 -3.83 -22.99 -19.11
N ASP A 37 -3.31 -22.24 -20.06
CA ASP A 37 -4.11 -21.64 -21.14
C ASP A 37 -4.62 -22.67 -22.15
N ASP A 38 -3.89 -23.79 -22.34
CA ASP A 38 -4.28 -24.87 -23.25
C ASP A 38 -5.34 -25.81 -22.64
N PHE A 39 -5.55 -25.75 -21.29
CA PHE A 39 -6.60 -26.51 -20.61
C PHE A 39 -7.98 -25.85 -20.69
N THR A 40 -8.08 -24.63 -21.16
CA THR A 40 -9.35 -23.91 -21.34
C THR A 40 -9.69 -23.77 -22.84
N PRO A 41 -10.14 -24.87 -23.51
CA PRO A 41 -10.52 -24.80 -24.93
C PRO A 41 -11.76 -23.95 -25.20
N ASN A 42 -12.41 -23.46 -24.17
CA ASN A 42 -13.48 -22.46 -24.23
C ASN A 42 -13.13 -21.34 -23.23
N LEU A 43 -12.29 -20.40 -23.65
CA LEU A 43 -12.26 -19.09 -23.04
C LEU A 43 -13.67 -18.49 -23.22
N ASN A 44 -14.51 -18.62 -22.20
CA ASN A 44 -15.65 -17.71 -22.05
C ASN A 44 -15.05 -16.33 -21.78
N ILE A 45 -14.70 -15.63 -22.84
CA ILE A 45 -14.29 -14.24 -22.75
C ILE A 45 -15.58 -13.46 -22.48
N GLU A 46 -15.80 -13.14 -21.21
CA GLU A 46 -16.81 -12.18 -20.82
C GLU A 46 -16.29 -10.79 -21.16
N TRP A 47 -16.88 -10.16 -22.14
CA TRP A 47 -16.61 -8.77 -22.48
C TRP A 47 -17.30 -7.86 -21.48
N ASP A 48 -16.61 -6.81 -21.04
CA ASP A 48 -17.24 -5.75 -20.24
C ASP A 48 -18.36 -5.08 -21.06
N ASP A 49 -19.54 -5.01 -20.47
CA ASP A 49 -20.65 -4.25 -21.06
C ASP A 49 -20.39 -2.74 -20.88
N ILE A 50 -20.16 -2.04 -21.99
CA ILE A 50 -19.84 -0.61 -22.02
C ILE A 50 -21.11 0.17 -22.41
N THR A 51 -22.18 0.04 -21.61
CA THR A 51 -23.34 0.91 -21.71
C THR A 51 -23.17 2.14 -20.83
N ILE A 52 -23.96 3.20 -21.11
CA ILE A 52 -23.95 4.42 -20.28
C ILE A 52 -24.30 4.07 -18.83
N GLU A 53 -25.28 3.18 -18.64
CA GLU A 53 -25.76 2.74 -17.32
C GLU A 53 -24.66 2.02 -16.54
N THR A 54 -23.92 1.11 -17.18
CA THR A 54 -22.82 0.37 -16.52
C THR A 54 -21.63 1.27 -16.21
N LEU A 55 -21.33 2.23 -17.10
CA LEU A 55 -20.27 3.21 -16.86
C LEU A 55 -20.63 4.17 -15.73
N MET A 56 -21.87 4.68 -15.68
CA MET A 56 -22.33 5.56 -14.60
C MET A 56 -22.37 4.83 -13.25
N ALA A 57 -22.86 3.59 -13.21
CA ALA A 57 -22.87 2.78 -12.01
C ALA A 57 -21.43 2.49 -11.49
N LYS A 58 -20.47 2.25 -12.40
CA LYS A 58 -19.06 2.09 -12.03
C LYS A 58 -18.46 3.42 -11.54
N ALA A 59 -18.77 4.55 -12.18
CA ALA A 59 -18.29 5.87 -11.79
C ALA A 59 -18.79 6.30 -10.39
N GLU A 60 -20.02 5.97 -10.02
CA GLU A 60 -20.56 6.22 -8.67
C GLU A 60 -19.83 5.39 -7.58
N LEU A 61 -19.13 4.31 -7.97
CA LEU A 61 -18.34 3.47 -7.08
C LEU A 61 -16.86 3.89 -6.99
N GLU A 62 -16.41 4.87 -7.80
CA GLU A 62 -14.98 5.20 -7.93
C GLU A 62 -14.34 5.77 -6.68
N ALA A 63 -15.06 6.40 -5.76
CA ALA A 63 -14.52 6.86 -4.48
C ALA A 63 -15.20 6.15 -3.31
N ARG A 64 -14.79 4.92 -3.04
CA ARG A 64 -15.35 4.11 -1.94
C ARG A 64 -14.96 4.67 -0.56
N TRP A 65 -13.74 5.21 -0.43
CA TRP A 65 -13.16 5.69 0.82
C TRP A 65 -12.63 7.12 0.65
N SER A 66 -13.24 8.08 1.33
CA SER A 66 -12.82 9.48 1.27
C SER A 66 -11.61 9.75 2.15
N PHE A 67 -10.71 10.62 1.71
CA PHE A 67 -9.63 11.11 2.57
C PHE A 67 -10.19 11.96 3.72
N ASN A 68 -9.66 11.77 4.92
CA ASN A 68 -10.06 12.55 6.11
C ASN A 68 -9.14 13.77 6.37
N ILE A 69 -8.19 14.04 5.50
CA ILE A 69 -7.36 15.25 5.51
C ILE A 69 -8.00 16.24 4.55
N PRO A 70 -8.65 17.33 5.04
CA PRO A 70 -9.47 18.20 4.19
C PRO A 70 -8.76 18.81 2.99
N SER A 71 -7.49 19.21 3.14
CA SER A 71 -6.70 19.76 2.02
C SER A 71 -6.46 18.75 0.91
N VAL A 72 -6.28 17.46 1.25
CA VAL A 72 -6.13 16.36 0.30
C VAL A 72 -7.49 15.99 -0.29
N ALA A 73 -8.52 15.83 0.55
CA ALA A 73 -9.88 15.44 0.13
C ALA A 73 -10.48 16.38 -0.92
N ARG A 74 -10.28 17.70 -0.76
CA ARG A 74 -10.74 18.70 -1.74
C ARG A 74 -10.11 18.56 -3.13
N LYS A 75 -8.99 17.81 -3.25
CA LYS A 75 -8.21 17.71 -4.50
C LYS A 75 -8.24 16.30 -5.09
N VAL A 76 -8.30 15.29 -4.24
CA VAL A 76 -8.19 13.88 -4.67
C VAL A 76 -9.50 13.12 -4.42
N GLU A 77 -10.40 13.67 -3.56
CA GLU A 77 -11.67 13.07 -3.14
C GLU A 77 -11.48 11.81 -2.29
N GLY A 78 -11.10 10.69 -2.90
CA GLY A 78 -10.95 9.41 -2.20
C GLY A 78 -10.21 8.37 -3.01
N ILE A 79 -10.31 7.13 -2.56
CA ILE A 79 -9.70 5.95 -3.18
C ILE A 79 -10.74 4.85 -3.36
N SER A 80 -10.49 3.97 -4.31
CA SER A 80 -11.33 2.82 -4.61
C SER A 80 -10.54 1.51 -4.55
N ALA A 81 -11.27 0.43 -4.50
CA ALA A 81 -10.72 -0.90 -4.68
C ALA A 81 -10.00 -1.04 -6.04
N GLY A 82 -9.01 -1.91 -6.09
CA GLY A 82 -8.20 -2.14 -7.29
C GLY A 82 -7.15 -1.07 -7.58
N GLN A 83 -6.98 -0.07 -6.71
CA GLN A 83 -6.02 1.03 -6.90
C GLN A 83 -4.71 0.79 -6.15
N LEU A 84 -3.59 1.20 -6.75
CA LEU A 84 -2.29 1.29 -6.11
C LEU A 84 -1.95 2.75 -5.80
N ILE A 85 -1.81 3.05 -4.52
CA ILE A 85 -1.45 4.37 -3.99
C ILE A 85 -0.01 4.32 -3.52
N GLU A 86 0.89 5.01 -4.19
CA GLU A 86 2.27 5.14 -3.75
C GLU A 86 2.46 6.37 -2.89
N VAL A 87 3.05 6.19 -1.71
CA VAL A 87 3.34 7.27 -0.78
C VAL A 87 4.83 7.33 -0.50
N GLY A 88 5.49 8.39 -0.95
CA GLY A 88 6.92 8.60 -0.77
C GLY A 88 7.22 9.65 0.30
N ALA A 89 8.21 9.35 1.17
CA ALA A 89 8.70 10.31 2.15
C ALA A 89 10.17 10.03 2.53
N ARG A 90 10.89 11.06 3.00
CA ARG A 90 12.16 10.85 3.69
C ARG A 90 11.93 10.25 5.08
N PRO A 91 12.94 9.59 5.69
CA PRO A 91 12.87 9.17 7.09
C PRO A 91 12.45 10.34 8.00
N ASN A 92 11.71 10.06 9.05
CA ASN A 92 11.23 11.04 10.04
C ASN A 92 10.36 12.18 9.48
N THR A 93 9.83 12.06 8.27
CA THR A 93 8.88 13.04 7.70
C THR A 93 7.43 12.80 8.12
N GLY A 94 7.13 11.63 8.70
CA GLY A 94 5.78 11.30 9.22
C GLY A 94 4.99 10.32 8.34
N LYS A 95 5.66 9.51 7.52
CA LYS A 95 5.02 8.51 6.64
C LYS A 95 4.11 7.53 7.39
N THR A 96 4.59 6.92 8.50
CA THR A 96 3.79 6.00 9.32
C THR A 96 2.64 6.72 10.01
N SER A 97 2.84 7.99 10.46
CA SER A 97 1.75 8.82 10.98
C SER A 97 0.71 9.16 9.91
N PHE A 98 1.13 9.29 8.64
CA PHE A 98 0.20 9.58 7.54
C PHE A 98 -0.83 8.46 7.36
N HIS A 99 -0.39 7.21 7.21
CA HIS A 99 -1.36 6.13 7.08
C HIS A 99 -2.11 5.82 8.39
N ALA A 100 -1.51 6.07 9.56
CA ALA A 100 -2.23 5.97 10.83
C ALA A 100 -3.35 7.02 10.93
N SER A 101 -3.08 8.25 10.52
CA SER A 101 -4.09 9.33 10.43
C SER A 101 -5.19 8.99 9.45
N LEU A 102 -4.85 8.60 8.22
CA LEU A 102 -5.83 8.25 7.18
C LEU A 102 -6.76 7.11 7.59
N ILE A 103 -6.28 6.16 8.38
CA ILE A 103 -7.05 4.96 8.73
C ILE A 103 -7.79 5.14 10.05
N ALA A 104 -7.11 5.59 11.11
CA ALA A 104 -7.64 5.54 12.47
C ALA A 104 -8.17 6.87 13.02
N ALA A 105 -7.72 8.03 12.52
CA ALA A 105 -8.26 9.32 12.98
C ALA A 105 -9.74 9.48 12.60
N PRO A 106 -10.49 10.40 13.24
CA PRO A 106 -11.88 10.62 12.93
C PRO A 106 -12.15 10.78 11.43
N ASN A 107 -13.23 10.16 10.96
CA ASN A 107 -13.59 10.07 9.54
C ASN A 107 -12.55 9.35 8.65
N GLY A 108 -11.56 8.68 9.24
CA GLY A 108 -10.61 7.84 8.51
C GLY A 108 -11.25 6.58 7.93
N PHE A 109 -10.49 5.84 7.14
CA PHE A 109 -11.02 4.67 6.41
C PHE A 109 -11.66 3.63 7.34
N ALA A 110 -11.08 3.37 8.52
CA ALA A 110 -11.67 2.44 9.48
C ALA A 110 -12.99 2.95 10.09
N HIS A 111 -13.17 4.27 10.25
CA HIS A 111 -14.44 4.88 10.62
C HIS A 111 -15.50 4.78 9.52
N GLN A 112 -15.07 4.79 8.26
CA GLN A 112 -15.93 4.59 7.10
C GLN A 112 -16.29 3.10 6.88
N GLY A 113 -15.80 2.20 7.76
CA GLY A 113 -16.08 0.78 7.72
C GLY A 113 -15.06 -0.07 6.95
N ALA A 114 -13.98 0.52 6.40
CA ALA A 114 -12.94 -0.22 5.69
C ALA A 114 -12.20 -1.18 6.61
N LYS A 115 -12.04 -2.43 6.17
CA LYS A 115 -11.15 -3.42 6.79
C LYS A 115 -9.72 -3.13 6.37
N CYS A 116 -8.90 -2.65 7.29
CA CYS A 116 -7.54 -2.22 7.02
C CYS A 116 -6.54 -3.26 7.56
N VAL A 117 -5.63 -3.71 6.73
CA VAL A 117 -4.51 -4.57 7.10
C VAL A 117 -3.21 -3.81 6.87
N ILE A 118 -2.37 -3.75 7.89
CA ILE A 118 -1.08 -3.06 7.88
C ILE A 118 0.04 -4.07 8.08
N LEU A 119 0.93 -4.18 7.10
CA LEU A 119 2.08 -5.06 7.10
C LEU A 119 3.34 -4.23 7.35
N CYS A 120 3.90 -4.36 8.56
CA CYS A 120 5.05 -3.57 9.02
C CYS A 120 6.33 -4.38 8.88
N ASN A 121 7.32 -3.83 8.20
CA ASN A 121 8.65 -4.42 8.09
C ASN A 121 9.79 -3.42 8.39
N GLU A 122 9.45 -2.26 8.94
CA GLU A 122 10.40 -1.24 9.34
C GLU A 122 10.40 -1.04 10.86
N GLU A 123 9.23 -0.77 11.44
CA GLU A 123 9.08 -0.57 12.87
C GLU A 123 8.34 -1.73 13.54
N PRO A 124 8.62 -2.02 14.82
CA PRO A 124 7.86 -3.01 15.58
C PRO A 124 6.37 -2.67 15.63
N THR A 125 5.52 -3.69 15.50
CA THR A 125 4.06 -3.54 15.43
C THR A 125 3.45 -2.78 16.61
N HIS A 126 4.02 -2.91 17.82
CA HIS A 126 3.52 -2.18 18.98
C HIS A 126 3.73 -0.66 18.87
N ARG A 127 4.81 -0.20 18.21
CA ARG A 127 5.04 1.25 17.96
C ARG A 127 4.09 1.78 16.90
N VAL A 128 3.90 1.02 15.82
CA VAL A 128 2.91 1.36 14.79
C VAL A 128 1.52 1.38 15.41
N GLY A 129 1.13 0.35 16.17
CA GLY A 129 -0.15 0.27 16.87
C GLY A 129 -0.39 1.44 17.85
N ALA A 130 0.66 1.90 18.53
CA ALA A 130 0.56 3.08 19.39
C ALA A 130 0.17 4.34 18.60
N ARG A 131 0.71 4.55 17.37
CA ARG A 131 0.32 5.67 16.51
C ARG A 131 -1.14 5.56 16.04
N TYR A 132 -1.62 4.37 15.76
CA TYR A 132 -3.03 4.15 15.42
C TYR A 132 -3.95 4.48 16.60
N LEU A 133 -3.57 4.08 17.81
CA LEU A 133 -4.31 4.42 19.03
C LEU A 133 -4.32 5.93 19.28
N THR A 134 -3.15 6.60 19.20
CA THR A 134 -3.07 8.05 19.41
C THR A 134 -3.81 8.81 18.32
N ALA A 135 -3.76 8.36 17.06
CA ALA A 135 -4.52 8.95 15.96
C ALA A 135 -6.03 8.82 16.16
N ALA A 136 -6.52 7.65 16.57
CA ALA A 136 -7.94 7.45 16.85
C ALA A 136 -8.41 8.29 18.05
N ALA A 137 -7.67 8.23 19.16
CA ALA A 137 -8.05 8.92 20.39
C ALA A 137 -7.86 10.45 20.32
N GLY A 138 -6.97 10.97 19.46
CA GLY A 138 -6.55 12.39 19.50
C GLY A 138 -5.87 12.74 20.82
N MET A 139 -5.11 11.81 21.35
CA MET A 139 -4.45 11.90 22.64
C MET A 139 -2.99 11.50 22.48
N SER A 140 -2.08 12.21 23.13
CA SER A 140 -0.69 11.81 23.21
C SER A 140 -0.54 10.49 23.98
N ALA A 141 0.58 9.81 23.81
CA ALA A 141 0.85 8.55 24.54
C ALA A 141 0.82 8.73 26.07
N ARG A 142 1.14 9.93 26.57
CA ARG A 142 1.04 10.29 28.00
C ARG A 142 -0.42 10.37 28.43
N GLU A 143 -1.23 11.15 27.72
CA GLU A 143 -2.66 11.30 27.99
C GLU A 143 -3.42 9.99 27.90
N VAL A 144 -3.05 9.11 26.96
CA VAL A 144 -3.59 7.73 26.85
C VAL A 144 -3.33 6.95 28.15
N LYS A 145 -2.12 7.03 28.71
CA LYS A 145 -1.79 6.36 29.99
C LYS A 145 -2.58 6.94 31.17
N GLU A 146 -2.75 8.27 31.20
CA GLU A 146 -3.48 8.96 32.25
C GLU A 146 -5.00 8.74 32.16
N ASN A 147 -5.53 8.50 30.96
CA ASN A 147 -6.97 8.38 30.67
C ASN A 147 -7.31 7.14 29.81
N MET A 148 -6.86 5.96 30.22
CA MET A 148 -7.02 4.72 29.45
C MET A 148 -8.48 4.40 29.08
N ALA A 149 -9.44 4.65 29.98
CA ALA A 149 -10.85 4.40 29.72
C ALA A 149 -11.39 5.27 28.57
N LYS A 150 -11.02 6.55 28.54
CA LYS A 150 -11.37 7.47 27.44
C LYS A 150 -10.69 7.07 26.14
N ALA A 151 -9.39 6.78 26.16
CA ALA A 151 -8.66 6.33 24.99
C ALA A 151 -9.27 5.06 24.39
N LYS A 152 -9.66 4.08 25.24
CA LYS A 152 -10.33 2.86 24.81
C LYS A 152 -11.66 3.16 24.14
N SER A 153 -12.52 3.98 24.72
CA SER A 153 -13.83 4.32 24.14
C SER A 153 -13.71 5.02 22.78
N LEU A 154 -12.64 5.81 22.57
CA LEU A 154 -12.38 6.48 21.29
C LEU A 154 -11.77 5.55 20.22
N TYR A 155 -11.02 4.53 20.63
CA TYR A 155 -10.42 3.55 19.72
C TYR A 155 -11.36 2.38 19.37
N GLU A 156 -12.24 2.01 20.29
CA GLU A 156 -13.15 0.85 20.16
C GLU A 156 -13.97 0.85 18.85
N PRO A 157 -14.49 1.99 18.34
CA PRO A 157 -15.24 2.01 17.07
C PRO A 157 -14.46 1.54 15.86
N VAL A 158 -13.13 1.65 15.87
CA VAL A 158 -12.27 1.35 14.71
C VAL A 158 -11.37 0.14 14.91
N MET A 159 -11.15 -0.31 16.16
CA MET A 159 -10.14 -1.34 16.47
C MET A 159 -10.38 -2.67 15.76
N ASN A 160 -11.64 -3.05 15.53
CA ASN A 160 -11.99 -4.30 14.87
C ASN A 160 -11.73 -4.25 13.35
N ASN A 161 -11.68 -3.05 12.79
CA ASN A 161 -11.41 -2.80 11.38
C ASN A 161 -9.90 -2.67 11.07
N ILE A 162 -9.04 -2.72 12.09
CA ILE A 162 -7.60 -2.53 11.94
C ILE A 162 -6.84 -3.79 12.38
N LYS A 163 -6.02 -4.33 11.48
CA LYS A 163 -5.12 -5.45 11.77
C LYS A 163 -3.69 -5.06 11.40
N ILE A 164 -2.79 -5.20 12.36
CA ILE A 164 -1.36 -4.89 12.18
C ILE A 164 -0.56 -6.19 12.33
N LYS A 165 0.34 -6.46 11.40
CA LYS A 165 1.16 -7.67 11.39
C LYS A 165 2.61 -7.37 11.07
N GLU A 166 3.53 -7.99 11.81
CA GLU A 166 4.95 -8.02 11.51
C GLU A 166 5.22 -8.77 10.19
N ALA A 167 5.98 -8.16 9.30
CA ALA A 167 6.25 -8.64 7.96
C ALA A 167 7.74 -8.61 7.56
N SER A 168 8.65 -8.45 8.53
CA SER A 168 10.10 -8.41 8.25
C SER A 168 10.57 -9.67 7.54
N GLY A 169 11.33 -9.49 6.46
CA GLY A 169 11.91 -10.58 5.67
C GLY A 169 10.92 -11.33 4.76
N ARG A 170 9.64 -10.93 4.75
CA ARG A 170 8.61 -11.52 3.89
C ARG A 170 8.74 -11.05 2.44
N ASP A 171 8.19 -11.86 1.54
CA ASP A 171 8.10 -11.58 0.10
C ASP A 171 6.67 -11.18 -0.32
N MET A 172 6.51 -10.80 -1.58
CA MET A 172 5.23 -10.37 -2.12
C MET A 172 4.21 -11.52 -2.24
N ASN A 173 4.64 -12.79 -2.36
CA ASN A 173 3.73 -13.94 -2.35
C ASN A 173 3.08 -14.13 -0.98
N TRP A 174 3.85 -13.88 0.09
CA TRP A 174 3.28 -13.90 1.43
C TRP A 174 2.28 -12.73 1.61
N VAL A 175 2.58 -11.54 1.09
CA VAL A 175 1.64 -10.40 1.07
C VAL A 175 0.35 -10.78 0.36
N GLU A 176 0.45 -11.41 -0.81
CA GLU A 176 -0.70 -11.90 -1.56
C GLU A 176 -1.52 -12.91 -0.78
N SER A 177 -0.87 -13.86 -0.10
CA SER A 177 -1.53 -14.84 0.76
C SER A 177 -2.31 -14.17 1.90
N VAL A 178 -1.79 -13.07 2.48
CA VAL A 178 -2.50 -12.26 3.47
C VAL A 178 -3.72 -11.59 2.84
N ALA A 179 -3.58 -10.95 1.68
CA ALA A 179 -4.69 -10.31 0.98
C ALA A 179 -5.80 -11.33 0.63
N LYS A 180 -5.42 -12.51 0.14
CA LYS A 180 -6.33 -13.61 -0.17
C LYS A 180 -7.11 -14.09 1.05
N THR A 181 -6.44 -14.20 2.21
CA THR A 181 -7.03 -14.76 3.45
C THR A 181 -7.92 -13.75 4.16
N TYR A 182 -7.46 -12.51 4.31
CA TYR A 182 -8.15 -11.49 5.10
C TYR A 182 -9.11 -10.62 4.30
N ARG A 183 -8.96 -10.57 2.96
CA ARG A 183 -9.78 -9.75 2.06
C ARG A 183 -9.94 -8.32 2.60
N PRO A 184 -8.83 -7.58 2.77
CA PRO A 184 -8.90 -6.20 3.25
C PRO A 184 -9.53 -5.30 2.18
N ASP A 185 -10.16 -4.21 2.62
CA ASP A 185 -10.54 -3.10 1.74
C ASP A 185 -9.33 -2.19 1.48
N VAL A 186 -8.47 -2.04 2.51
CA VAL A 186 -7.23 -1.26 2.45
C VAL A 186 -6.07 -2.09 2.97
N LEU A 187 -5.04 -2.24 2.16
CA LEU A 187 -3.78 -2.94 2.50
C LEU A 187 -2.63 -1.93 2.50
N VAL A 188 -1.92 -1.81 3.61
CA VAL A 188 -0.74 -0.95 3.75
C VAL A 188 0.53 -1.78 3.82
N LEU A 189 1.50 -1.51 2.96
CA LEU A 189 2.84 -2.10 2.94
C LEU A 189 3.83 -1.08 3.51
N ASP A 190 4.12 -1.13 4.81
CA ASP A 190 4.99 -0.18 5.50
C ASP A 190 6.32 -0.84 5.96
N MET A 191 7.37 -0.84 5.13
CA MET A 191 7.65 -0.19 3.83
C MET A 191 7.55 -1.19 2.68
N GLY A 192 6.90 -0.77 1.58
CA GLY A 192 6.80 -1.58 0.38
C GLY A 192 8.17 -1.96 -0.20
N ASP A 193 9.13 -1.04 -0.18
CA ASP A 193 10.49 -1.24 -0.70
C ASP A 193 11.33 -2.29 0.04
N LYS A 194 10.90 -2.76 1.20
CA LYS A 194 11.59 -3.80 2.00
C LYS A 194 11.05 -5.21 1.79
N PHE A 195 9.94 -5.36 1.05
CA PHE A 195 9.47 -6.68 0.64
C PHE A 195 10.35 -7.24 -0.46
N LYS A 196 10.49 -8.57 -0.47
CA LYS A 196 11.26 -9.25 -1.50
C LYS A 196 10.38 -9.53 -2.71
N ALA A 197 10.90 -9.22 -3.90
CA ALA A 197 10.31 -9.69 -5.14
C ALA A 197 10.62 -11.17 -5.34
N GLU A 198 9.73 -11.90 -6.02
CA GLU A 198 10.00 -13.25 -6.49
C GLU A 198 10.94 -13.20 -7.69
N GLY A 199 11.90 -14.13 -7.74
CA GLY A 199 12.88 -14.25 -8.82
C GLY A 199 14.27 -13.71 -8.47
N GLY A 200 15.23 -14.02 -9.31
CA GLY A 200 16.63 -13.57 -9.19
C GLY A 200 16.84 -12.28 -9.99
N PHE A 201 16.76 -11.14 -9.35
CA PHE A 201 17.03 -9.85 -10.00
C PHE A 201 18.50 -9.49 -9.87
N ALA A 202 19.13 -9.12 -10.99
CA ALA A 202 20.51 -8.64 -11.00
C ALA A 202 20.63 -7.19 -10.46
N ARG A 203 19.53 -6.44 -10.54
CA ARG A 203 19.48 -5.02 -10.15
C ARG A 203 18.35 -4.75 -9.16
N GLN A 204 18.64 -3.91 -8.17
CA GLN A 204 17.68 -3.53 -7.14
C GLN A 204 16.45 -2.79 -7.70
N ASP A 205 16.63 -1.93 -8.70
CA ASP A 205 15.54 -1.18 -9.32
C ASP A 205 14.53 -2.10 -10.06
N GLU A 206 15.01 -3.21 -10.64
CA GLU A 206 14.15 -4.24 -11.24
C GLU A 206 13.34 -4.98 -10.17
N ALA A 207 13.96 -5.35 -9.05
CA ALA A 207 13.28 -5.98 -7.92
C ALA A 207 12.18 -5.06 -7.32
N LEU A 208 12.48 -3.78 -7.12
CA LEU A 208 11.50 -2.80 -6.63
C LEU A 208 10.34 -2.60 -7.61
N LYS A 209 10.62 -2.56 -8.92
CA LYS A 209 9.58 -2.53 -9.94
C LYS A 209 8.70 -3.77 -9.89
N ALA A 210 9.29 -4.96 -9.76
CA ALA A 210 8.54 -6.21 -9.65
C ALA A 210 7.63 -6.24 -8.42
N CYS A 211 8.09 -5.74 -7.26
CA CYS A 211 7.25 -5.57 -6.07
C CYS A 211 6.05 -4.64 -6.33
N ALA A 212 6.26 -3.51 -7.00
CA ALA A 212 5.18 -2.58 -7.32
C ALA A 212 4.16 -3.19 -8.31
N ILE A 213 4.62 -3.92 -9.32
CA ILE A 213 3.76 -4.68 -10.25
C ILE A 213 2.92 -5.69 -9.47
N HIS A 214 3.54 -6.48 -8.59
CA HIS A 214 2.83 -7.47 -7.79
C HIS A 214 1.82 -6.81 -6.83
N ALA A 215 2.19 -5.69 -6.19
CA ALA A 215 1.26 -4.91 -5.37
C ALA A 215 0.04 -4.41 -6.18
N ARG A 216 0.25 -4.01 -7.44
CA ARG A 216 -0.81 -3.66 -8.37
C ARG A 216 -1.71 -4.85 -8.72
N GLN A 217 -1.13 -6.02 -8.94
CA GLN A 217 -1.87 -7.25 -9.21
C GLN A 217 -2.73 -7.65 -7.99
N ILE A 218 -2.16 -7.58 -6.78
CA ILE A 218 -2.89 -7.81 -5.53
C ILE A 218 -4.09 -6.86 -5.41
N ALA A 219 -3.89 -5.56 -5.66
CA ALA A 219 -4.98 -4.58 -5.61
C ALA A 219 -6.16 -5.00 -6.49
N LYS A 220 -5.89 -5.37 -7.74
CA LYS A 220 -6.92 -5.79 -8.72
C LYS A 220 -7.52 -7.16 -8.40
N ALA A 221 -6.70 -8.15 -8.06
CA ALA A 221 -7.15 -9.53 -7.86
C ALA A 221 -8.01 -9.69 -6.59
N TYR A 222 -7.77 -8.87 -5.57
CA TYR A 222 -8.45 -8.97 -4.27
C TYR A 222 -9.37 -7.80 -3.98
N ASP A 223 -9.60 -6.92 -4.97
CA ASP A 223 -10.52 -5.78 -4.88
C ASP A 223 -10.25 -4.89 -3.66
N CYS A 224 -8.98 -4.51 -3.47
CA CYS A 224 -8.53 -3.67 -2.36
C CYS A 224 -7.70 -2.47 -2.84
N ALA A 225 -7.69 -1.39 -2.04
CA ALA A 225 -6.74 -0.30 -2.23
C ALA A 225 -5.41 -0.65 -1.56
N VAL A 226 -4.30 -0.63 -2.30
CA VAL A 226 -2.98 -0.92 -1.75
C VAL A 226 -2.19 0.37 -1.59
N PHE A 227 -1.80 0.68 -0.36
CA PHE A 227 -0.84 1.74 -0.04
C PHE A 227 0.56 1.16 -0.01
N TYR A 228 1.38 1.57 -0.96
CA TYR A 228 2.77 1.17 -1.07
C TYR A 228 3.66 2.30 -0.53
N MET A 229 4.19 2.12 0.68
CA MET A 229 5.00 3.13 1.34
C MET A 229 6.46 3.01 0.87
N SER A 230 6.99 4.07 0.29
CA SER A 230 8.32 4.13 -0.31
C SER A 230 9.22 5.18 0.36
N GLN A 231 10.53 5.02 0.19
CA GLN A 231 11.51 6.02 0.60
C GLN A 231 11.86 6.95 -0.55
N LEU A 232 12.07 8.23 -0.24
CA LEU A 232 12.62 9.20 -1.18
C LEU A 232 14.15 9.24 -1.08
N SER A 233 14.80 9.58 -2.19
CA SER A 233 16.26 9.79 -2.25
C SER A 233 16.69 11.00 -1.43
N ALA A 234 17.99 11.10 -1.16
CA ALA A 234 18.57 12.22 -0.40
C ALA A 234 18.27 13.59 -1.03
N GLU A 235 18.01 13.64 -2.35
CA GLU A 235 17.63 14.86 -3.06
C GLU A 235 16.34 15.51 -2.54
N ALA A 236 15.47 14.75 -1.89
CA ALA A 236 14.21 15.22 -1.31
C ALA A 236 14.37 15.83 0.10
N GLU A 237 15.56 15.75 0.70
CA GLU A 237 15.82 16.24 2.05
C GLU A 237 15.58 17.76 2.13
N GLY A 238 14.80 18.19 3.12
CA GLY A 238 14.50 19.59 3.35
C GLY A 238 13.75 20.30 2.22
N ARG A 239 13.06 19.57 1.34
CA ARG A 239 12.31 20.17 0.23
C ARG A 239 10.80 20.09 0.47
N SER A 240 10.13 21.22 0.23
CA SER A 240 8.68 21.31 0.18
C SER A 240 8.12 20.80 -1.15
N GLN A 241 8.77 21.15 -2.25
CA GLN A 241 8.38 20.69 -3.60
C GLN A 241 9.14 19.43 -3.96
N LEU A 242 8.40 18.39 -4.24
CA LEU A 242 8.90 17.06 -4.59
C LEU A 242 8.35 16.64 -5.95
N ASN A 243 9.13 15.84 -6.65
CA ASN A 243 8.73 15.28 -7.93
C ASN A 243 9.06 13.78 -8.01
N GLN A 244 8.50 13.11 -8.99
CA GLN A 244 8.63 11.66 -9.18
C GLN A 244 10.08 11.18 -9.29
N SER A 245 11.01 12.00 -9.82
CA SER A 245 12.42 11.61 -9.98
C SER A 245 13.16 11.44 -8.66
N MET A 246 12.59 11.93 -7.55
CA MET A 246 13.15 11.82 -6.20
C MET A 246 12.80 10.49 -5.50
N MET A 247 12.09 9.59 -6.17
CA MET A 247 11.83 8.23 -5.65
C MET A 247 13.13 7.44 -5.59
N GLU A 248 13.37 6.77 -4.46
CA GLU A 248 14.55 5.91 -4.30
C GLU A 248 14.39 4.61 -5.10
N GLY A 249 15.46 4.20 -5.77
CA GLY A 249 15.64 2.90 -6.41
C GLY A 249 14.92 2.71 -7.76
N SER A 250 13.71 3.18 -7.96
CA SER A 250 12.96 2.97 -9.21
C SER A 250 12.15 4.21 -9.59
N ARG A 251 12.81 5.16 -10.24
CA ARG A 251 12.24 6.48 -10.59
C ARG A 251 11.04 6.39 -11.55
N THR A 252 11.04 5.44 -12.45
CA THR A 252 9.97 5.28 -13.46
C THR A 252 9.14 4.03 -13.27
N GLY A 253 9.75 2.93 -12.80
CA GLY A 253 9.11 1.62 -12.72
C GLY A 253 7.93 1.57 -11.72
N LYS A 254 8.15 2.04 -10.49
CA LYS A 254 7.09 2.12 -9.47
C LYS A 254 6.00 3.12 -9.87
N ALA A 255 6.41 4.30 -10.32
CA ALA A 255 5.47 5.32 -10.73
C ALA A 255 4.58 4.91 -11.92
N ALA A 256 5.03 4.02 -12.80
CA ALA A 256 4.21 3.53 -13.90
C ALA A 256 2.98 2.79 -13.38
N GLU A 257 3.12 2.02 -12.32
CA GLU A 257 2.07 1.16 -11.76
C GLU A 257 1.05 1.93 -10.90
N ALA A 258 1.46 2.99 -10.20
CA ALA A 258 0.59 3.75 -9.30
C ALA A 258 -0.56 4.46 -10.04
N ASP A 259 -1.74 4.51 -9.40
CA ASP A 259 -2.87 5.34 -9.83
C ASP A 259 -2.81 6.72 -9.19
N LEU A 260 -2.38 6.76 -7.93
CA LEU A 260 -2.15 7.97 -7.16
C LEU A 260 -0.74 7.93 -6.56
N MET A 261 0.00 9.03 -6.64
CA MET A 261 1.30 9.16 -5.99
C MET A 261 1.33 10.44 -5.16
N ILE A 262 1.55 10.27 -3.86
CA ILE A 262 1.64 11.34 -2.86
C ILE A 262 3.05 11.37 -2.30
N LEU A 263 3.76 12.47 -2.48
CA LEU A 263 5.10 12.66 -1.91
C LEU A 263 5.02 13.67 -0.77
N ILE A 264 5.45 13.25 0.42
CA ILE A 264 5.39 14.07 1.63
C ILE A 264 6.71 14.82 1.80
N GLY A 265 6.66 16.13 1.61
CA GLY A 265 7.76 17.04 1.81
C GLY A 265 7.74 17.73 3.16
N LYS A 266 8.91 18.18 3.59
CA LYS A 266 9.12 18.95 4.81
C LYS A 266 10.04 20.10 4.50
N SER A 267 9.65 21.32 4.89
CA SER A 267 10.54 22.49 4.77
C SER A 267 11.82 22.31 5.57
N PRO A 268 12.94 22.92 5.16
CA PRO A 268 14.16 22.89 5.95
C PRO A 268 13.90 23.44 7.36
N THR A 269 14.55 22.86 8.36
CA THR A 269 14.57 23.45 9.71
C THR A 269 15.38 24.73 9.66
N VAL A 270 14.80 25.83 10.14
CA VAL A 270 15.50 27.11 10.21
C VAL A 270 16.53 27.03 11.30
N GLU A 271 17.76 27.50 11.03
CA GLU A 271 18.85 27.52 12.00
C GLU A 271 18.41 28.32 13.27
N GLY A 272 18.43 27.69 14.45
CA GLY A 272 17.98 28.30 15.70
C GLY A 272 16.54 27.92 16.11
N GLN A 273 15.79 27.12 15.36
CA GLN A 273 14.55 26.51 15.83
C GLN A 273 14.84 25.13 16.45
N GLU A 274 14.52 25.00 17.73
CA GLU A 274 14.71 23.72 18.47
C GLU A 274 13.67 22.65 18.10
N GLU A 275 12.53 23.05 17.54
CA GLU A 275 11.42 22.15 17.20
C GLU A 275 11.22 22.00 15.69
N ASP A 276 10.95 20.78 15.27
CA ASP A 276 10.56 20.45 13.91
C ASP A 276 9.23 21.14 13.56
N SER A 277 9.20 21.87 12.44
CA SER A 277 7.95 22.43 11.93
C SER A 277 6.88 21.33 11.75
N PRO A 278 5.64 21.52 12.24
CA PRO A 278 4.55 20.59 11.98
C PRO A 278 4.11 20.58 10.50
N LEU A 279 4.45 21.64 9.75
CA LEU A 279 4.03 21.80 8.36
C LEU A 279 4.57 20.68 7.46
N ARG A 280 3.66 20.09 6.68
CA ARG A 280 3.95 19.08 5.68
C ARG A 280 3.36 19.49 4.33
N HIS A 281 4.08 19.14 3.28
CA HIS A 281 3.73 19.46 1.91
C HIS A 281 3.40 18.16 1.16
N MET A 282 2.12 17.94 0.89
CA MET A 282 1.64 16.79 0.14
C MET A 282 1.69 17.12 -1.36
N ASN A 283 2.68 16.56 -2.05
CA ASN A 283 2.84 16.73 -3.49
C ASN A 283 2.13 15.59 -4.21
N ILE A 284 1.04 15.89 -4.91
CA ILE A 284 0.32 14.95 -5.76
C ILE A 284 0.98 14.98 -7.14
N VAL A 285 1.92 14.07 -7.36
CA VAL A 285 2.76 14.07 -8.57
C VAL A 285 2.25 13.13 -9.66
N LYS A 286 1.32 12.24 -9.31
CA LYS A 286 0.55 11.42 -10.24
C LYS A 286 -0.85 11.22 -9.68
N ASN A 287 -1.85 11.38 -10.54
CA ASN A 287 -3.25 11.18 -10.17
C ASN A 287 -4.07 10.78 -11.40
N LYS A 288 -4.38 9.49 -11.51
CA LYS A 288 -5.27 8.95 -12.55
C LYS A 288 -6.75 9.02 -12.16
N LEU A 289 -7.06 9.37 -10.89
CA LEU A 289 -8.43 9.33 -10.36
C LEU A 289 -9.25 10.49 -10.91
N ASN A 290 -8.74 11.72 -10.77
CA ASN A 290 -9.39 12.91 -11.30
C ASN A 290 -8.45 13.86 -12.06
N GLY A 291 -7.19 13.46 -12.25
CA GLY A 291 -6.22 14.20 -13.05
C GLY A 291 -5.59 15.43 -12.38
N TRP A 292 -5.99 15.79 -11.13
CA TRP A 292 -5.40 16.94 -10.45
C TRP A 292 -3.98 16.66 -9.97
N HIS A 293 -3.05 17.56 -10.29
CA HIS A 293 -1.66 17.56 -9.83
C HIS A 293 -1.36 18.87 -9.12
N GLY A 294 -0.54 18.81 -8.08
CA GLY A 294 -0.13 19.99 -7.34
C GLY A 294 0.30 19.67 -5.93
N MET A 295 0.41 20.70 -5.12
CA MET A 295 0.82 20.61 -3.73
C MET A 295 -0.28 21.16 -2.82
N VAL A 296 -0.56 20.46 -1.73
CA VAL A 296 -1.38 20.95 -0.63
C VAL A 296 -0.58 20.93 0.66
N ASN A 297 -0.90 21.84 1.56
CA ASN A 297 -0.26 21.92 2.87
C ASN A 297 -1.18 21.29 3.91
N CYS A 298 -0.56 20.65 4.90
CA CYS A 298 -1.21 20.14 6.10
C CYS A 298 -0.23 20.20 7.27
N GLU A 299 -0.71 20.01 8.46
CA GLU A 299 0.10 19.96 9.67
C GLU A 299 0.11 18.54 10.24
N LEU A 300 1.25 18.10 10.71
CA LEU A 300 1.41 16.85 11.45
C LEU A 300 1.53 17.14 12.94
N ASP A 301 0.54 16.73 13.70
CA ASP A 301 0.69 16.61 15.14
C ASP A 301 1.40 15.29 15.47
N TYR A 302 2.66 15.40 15.87
CA TYR A 302 3.50 14.23 16.19
C TYR A 302 3.03 13.48 17.43
N LEU A 303 2.41 14.17 18.39
CA LEU A 303 1.98 13.59 19.66
C LEU A 303 0.78 12.67 19.46
N THR A 304 -0.12 13.04 18.57
CA THR A 304 -1.32 12.28 18.24
C THR A 304 -1.22 11.51 16.94
N ALA A 305 -0.12 11.66 16.18
CA ALA A 305 0.07 11.09 14.84
C ALA A 305 -1.06 11.46 13.86
N ARG A 306 -1.64 12.67 13.98
CA ARG A 306 -2.69 13.18 13.10
C ARG A 306 -2.14 14.15 12.06
N TYR A 307 -2.69 14.05 10.86
CA TYR A 307 -2.55 15.07 9.83
C TYR A 307 -3.83 15.90 9.77
N GLU A 308 -3.67 17.22 9.82
CA GLU A 308 -4.76 18.20 9.81
C GLU A 308 -4.53 19.25 8.71
N GLY A 309 -5.60 19.81 8.09
CA GLY A 309 -5.43 20.84 7.05
C GLY A 309 -6.59 21.04 6.09
#